data_69e6df921ebefa0e231e272e55c695c1
#
_entry.id   69e6df921ebefa0e231e272e55c695c1
#
_cell.length_a   1.000
_cell.length_b   1.000
_cell.length_c   1.000
_cell.angle_alpha   90.00
_cell.angle_beta   90.00
_cell.angle_gamma   90.00
#
_symmetry.space_group_name_H-M   'P 1'
#
loop_
_entity.id
_entity.type
_entity.pdbx_description
1 polymer ?
#
loop_
_entity_poly.entity_id
_entity_poly.type
_entity_poly.pdbx_seq_one_letter_code
_entity_poly.pdbx_strand_id
1 'polypeptide(L)'
;MTDITFDIITCIYCGEPGRDRHHYKESVANSGQKRSYRKGETLPACRECNLLIGALTPTYTETCYLLYDKVSNRHKNVLSIPKWDKEDLDELEGRLRKSVTSKIRKKKIIMERLDFLLRNAQSTITYENIKDIIFYGG
;
A
#
# COMPACT_ATOMS: atom_id res chain seq x y z
N MET A 1 -7.60 12.84 -16.21
CA MET A 1 -8.00 12.51 -14.85
C MET A 1 -7.92 11.01 -14.66
N THR A 2 -7.11 10.57 -13.72
CA THR A 2 -6.95 9.14 -13.49
C THR A 2 -8.10 8.66 -12.62
N ASP A 3 -8.88 7.73 -13.12
CA ASP A 3 -9.92 7.12 -12.31
C ASP A 3 -9.28 6.22 -11.27
N ILE A 4 -9.42 6.59 -10.01
CA ILE A 4 -8.96 5.78 -8.90
C ILE A 4 -10.10 4.84 -8.54
N THR A 5 -9.84 3.54 -8.74
CA THR A 5 -10.83 2.53 -8.39
C THR A 5 -10.39 1.78 -7.15
N PHE A 6 -11.35 1.52 -6.28
CA PHE A 6 -11.13 0.74 -5.07
C PHE A 6 -12.09 -0.45 -5.07
N ASP A 7 -11.61 -1.59 -4.61
CA ASP A 7 -12.45 -2.78 -4.46
C ASP A 7 -12.17 -3.45 -3.12
N ILE A 8 -12.94 -4.49 -2.81
CA ILE A 8 -12.87 -5.13 -1.50
C ILE A 8 -11.68 -6.08 -1.33
N ILE A 9 -10.90 -6.29 -2.38
CA ILE A 9 -9.76 -7.23 -2.35
C ILE A 9 -8.42 -6.55 -2.61
N THR A 10 -8.41 -5.25 -2.78
CA THR A 10 -7.19 -4.50 -3.10
C THR A 10 -6.89 -3.51 -1.97
N CYS A 11 -5.63 -3.48 -1.56
CA CYS A 11 -5.18 -2.50 -0.56
C CYS A 11 -5.47 -1.08 -1.03
N ILE A 12 -6.20 -0.32 -0.22
CA ILE A 12 -6.58 1.05 -0.57
C ILE A 12 -5.39 2.02 -0.60
N TYR A 13 -4.25 1.60 -0.08
CA TYR A 13 -3.05 2.44 -0.02
C TYR A 13 -2.09 2.19 -1.16
N CYS A 14 -1.64 0.95 -1.33
CA CYS A 14 -0.57 0.63 -2.29
C CYS A 14 -1.02 -0.19 -3.50
N GLY A 15 -2.28 -0.60 -3.56
CA GLY A 15 -2.81 -1.33 -4.72
C GLY A 15 -2.52 -2.83 -4.75
N GLU A 16 -1.77 -3.36 -3.80
CA GLU A 16 -1.52 -4.79 -3.70
C GLU A 16 -2.75 -5.51 -3.14
N PRO A 17 -2.82 -6.85 -3.22
CA PRO A 17 -3.94 -7.57 -2.63
C PRO A 17 -4.13 -7.21 -1.15
N GLY A 18 -5.34 -6.80 -0.81
CA GLY A 18 -5.69 -6.35 0.53
C GLY A 18 -6.27 -7.48 1.36
N ARG A 19 -5.41 -8.36 1.85
CA ARG A 19 -5.83 -9.53 2.63
C ARG A 19 -6.18 -9.21 4.08
N ASP A 20 -5.67 -8.10 4.59
CA ASP A 20 -5.96 -7.65 5.94
C ASP A 20 -7.05 -6.58 5.92
N ARG A 21 -7.58 -6.29 7.09
CA ARG A 21 -8.54 -5.21 7.28
C ARG A 21 -7.91 -4.14 8.15
N HIS A 22 -7.87 -2.93 7.64
CA HIS A 22 -7.36 -1.78 8.38
C HIS A 22 -8.50 -1.05 9.06
N HIS A 23 -8.38 -0.87 10.36
CA HIS A 23 -9.34 -0.09 11.14
C HIS A 23 -8.97 1.39 11.01
N TYR A 24 -9.53 2.04 10.01
CA TYR A 24 -9.23 3.44 9.71
C TYR A 24 -9.89 4.41 10.69
N LYS A 25 -10.87 3.92 11.42
CA LYS A 25 -11.60 4.74 12.38
C LYS A 25 -11.73 3.94 13.67
N GLU A 26 -11.12 4.45 14.72
CA GLU A 26 -11.33 3.87 16.03
C GLU A 26 -12.75 4.22 16.46
N SER A 27 -13.52 3.22 16.92
CA SER A 27 -14.74 3.54 17.61
C SER A 27 -14.32 4.38 18.81
N VAL A 28 -14.94 5.55 18.96
CA VAL A 28 -14.60 6.48 20.02
C VAL A 28 -14.59 5.71 21.34
N ALA A 29 -13.37 5.39 21.80
CA ALA A 29 -13.23 4.84 23.11
C ALA A 29 -13.58 5.95 24.06
N ASN A 30 -14.72 5.85 24.69
CA ASN A 30 -14.97 6.65 25.86
C ASN A 30 -13.82 6.39 26.83
N SER A 31 -13.33 7.45 27.41
CA SER A 31 -12.19 7.42 28.30
C SER A 31 -12.25 6.20 29.25
N GLY A 32 -11.21 5.38 29.21
CA GLY A 32 -11.04 4.23 30.07
C GLY A 32 -11.58 2.91 29.54
N GLN A 33 -12.20 2.89 28.37
CA GLN A 33 -12.69 1.64 27.80
C GLN A 33 -11.72 1.08 26.77
N LYS A 34 -11.69 -0.24 26.65
CA LYS A 34 -10.91 -0.90 25.61
C LYS A 34 -11.39 -0.44 24.24
N ARG A 35 -10.43 -0.22 23.35
CA ARG A 35 -10.75 0.10 21.98
C ARG A 35 -11.56 -1.03 21.37
N SER A 36 -12.73 -0.72 20.87
CA SER A 36 -13.52 -1.66 20.10
C SER A 36 -13.65 -1.14 18.67
N TYR A 37 -13.53 -2.05 17.73
CA TYR A 37 -13.65 -1.71 16.32
C TYR A 37 -14.99 -2.22 15.82
N ARG A 38 -15.73 -1.36 15.13
CA ARG A 38 -17.02 -1.74 14.57
C ARG A 38 -16.83 -2.44 13.24
N LYS A 39 -17.67 -3.43 12.97
CA LYS A 39 -17.77 -4.00 11.64
C LYS A 39 -18.18 -2.87 10.68
N GLY A 40 -17.52 -2.80 9.54
CA GLY A 40 -17.79 -1.77 8.54
C GLY A 40 -16.92 -0.53 8.65
N GLU A 41 -16.16 -0.42 9.72
CA GLU A 41 -15.17 0.66 9.86
C GLU A 41 -13.76 0.18 9.47
N THR A 42 -13.69 -0.88 8.70
CA THR A 42 -12.45 -1.41 8.17
C THR A 42 -12.45 -1.31 6.66
N LEU A 43 -11.28 -1.13 6.10
CA LEU A 43 -11.07 -1.11 4.67
C LEU A 43 -9.94 -2.08 4.32
N PRO A 44 -9.94 -2.64 3.09
CA PRO A 44 -8.92 -3.60 2.73
C PRO A 44 -7.54 -2.97 2.70
N ALA A 45 -6.56 -3.65 3.26
CA ALA A 45 -5.17 -3.22 3.25
C ALA A 45 -4.27 -4.44 3.14
N CYS A 46 -3.10 -4.28 2.53
CA CYS A 46 -2.14 -5.35 2.56
C CYS A 46 -1.52 -5.41 3.95
N ARG A 47 -0.96 -6.56 4.28
CA ARG A 47 -0.40 -6.79 5.61
C ARG A 47 0.70 -5.77 5.95
N GLU A 48 1.57 -5.48 5.00
CA GLU A 48 2.66 -4.53 5.23
C GLU A 48 2.15 -3.13 5.52
N CYS A 49 1.22 -2.62 4.69
CA CYS A 49 0.65 -1.29 4.93
C CYS A 49 -0.05 -1.23 6.29
N ASN A 50 -0.84 -2.25 6.61
CA ASN A 50 -1.55 -2.32 7.87
C ASN A 50 -0.58 -2.27 9.06
N LEU A 51 0.53 -3.00 8.99
CA LEU A 51 1.56 -3.00 10.02
C LEU A 51 2.28 -1.66 10.12
N LEU A 52 2.61 -1.06 8.98
CA LEU A 52 3.37 0.20 8.95
C LEU A 52 2.57 1.40 9.43
N ILE A 53 1.25 1.38 9.26
CA ILE A 53 0.39 2.46 9.77
C ILE A 53 0.42 2.51 11.30
N GLY A 54 0.43 1.35 11.94
CA GLY A 54 0.43 1.28 13.39
C GLY A 54 -0.93 1.64 13.98
N ALA A 55 -0.90 2.21 15.20
CA ALA A 55 -2.11 2.50 15.95
C ALA A 55 -2.77 3.84 15.60
N LEU A 56 -2.03 4.75 15.00
CA LEU A 56 -2.54 6.06 14.64
C LEU A 56 -3.05 6.05 13.22
N THR A 57 -4.25 6.58 13.01
CA THR A 57 -4.84 6.69 11.69
C THR A 57 -5.19 8.14 11.42
N PRO A 58 -4.24 8.91 10.86
CA PRO A 58 -4.52 10.27 10.43
C PRO A 58 -5.46 10.26 9.20
N THR A 59 -5.62 11.39 8.53
CA THR A 59 -6.40 11.45 7.31
C THR A 59 -5.84 10.45 6.28
N TYR A 60 -6.64 10.08 5.32
CA TYR A 60 -6.21 9.17 4.26
C TYR A 60 -4.98 9.73 3.51
N THR A 61 -5.02 11.02 3.17
CA THR A 61 -3.90 11.69 2.49
C THR A 61 -2.62 11.61 3.31
N GLU A 62 -2.69 11.93 4.60
CA GLU A 62 -1.52 11.85 5.48
C GLU A 62 -1.02 10.42 5.62
N THR A 63 -1.93 9.46 5.69
CA THR A 63 -1.59 8.05 5.77
C THR A 63 -0.85 7.59 4.50
N CYS A 64 -1.31 8.02 3.34
CA CYS A 64 -0.64 7.69 2.07
C CYS A 64 0.79 8.25 2.01
N TYR A 65 1.00 9.49 2.43
CA TYR A 65 2.34 10.06 2.50
C TYR A 65 3.22 9.35 3.51
N LEU A 66 2.66 9.03 4.66
CA LEU A 66 3.38 8.29 5.69
C LEU A 66 3.84 6.92 5.16
N LEU A 67 2.94 6.21 4.48
CA LEU A 67 3.25 4.90 3.92
C LEU A 67 4.25 5.00 2.78
N TYR A 68 4.16 6.05 1.96
CA TYR A 68 5.16 6.29 0.92
C TYR A 68 6.56 6.33 1.52
N ASP A 69 6.74 7.09 2.58
CA ASP A 69 8.04 7.20 3.25
C ASP A 69 8.46 5.89 3.90
N LYS A 70 7.55 5.24 4.60
CA LYS A 70 7.86 3.99 5.31
C LYS A 70 8.16 2.84 4.36
N VAL A 71 7.40 2.69 3.29
CA VAL A 71 7.63 1.66 2.28
C VAL A 71 8.93 1.93 1.54
N SER A 72 9.19 3.18 1.16
CA SER A 72 10.44 3.55 0.50
C SER A 72 11.65 3.22 1.37
N ASN A 73 11.57 3.55 2.65
CA ASN A 73 12.67 3.29 3.58
C ASN A 73 12.87 1.80 3.84
N ARG A 74 11.79 1.07 4.00
CA ARG A 74 11.84 -0.38 4.25
C ARG A 74 12.45 -1.13 3.08
N HIS A 75 12.19 -0.69 1.86
CA HIS A 75 12.65 -1.35 0.63
C HIS A 75 13.76 -0.59 -0.09
N LYS A 76 14.49 0.27 0.63
CA LYS A 76 15.53 1.11 0.02
C LYS A 76 16.60 0.31 -0.71
N ASN A 77 16.97 -0.87 -0.20
CA ASN A 77 17.99 -1.71 -0.83
C ASN A 77 17.52 -2.24 -2.18
N VAL A 78 16.25 -2.65 -2.25
CA VAL A 78 15.64 -3.10 -3.51
C VAL A 78 15.55 -1.94 -4.50
N LEU A 79 15.13 -0.77 -4.02
CA LEU A 79 14.98 0.42 -4.86
C LEU A 79 16.33 0.92 -5.42
N SER A 80 17.43 0.64 -4.73
CA SER A 80 18.77 1.06 -5.15
C SER A 80 19.41 0.14 -6.19
N ILE A 81 18.75 -0.94 -6.58
CA ILE A 81 19.26 -1.88 -7.57
C ILE A 81 19.43 -1.15 -8.91
N PRO A 82 20.62 -1.27 -9.55
CA PRO A 82 20.84 -0.65 -10.85
C PRO A 82 19.88 -1.16 -11.92
N LYS A 83 19.64 -0.34 -12.90
CA LYS A 83 18.83 -0.74 -14.05
C LYS A 83 19.62 -1.72 -14.91
N TRP A 84 19.01 -2.86 -15.18
CA TRP A 84 19.60 -3.90 -16.04
C TRP A 84 18.87 -3.88 -17.38
N ASP A 85 19.64 -3.87 -18.47
CA ASP A 85 19.02 -4.04 -19.78
C ASP A 85 18.95 -5.54 -20.14
N LYS A 86 18.27 -5.84 -21.22
CA LYS A 86 18.04 -7.22 -21.63
C LYS A 86 19.37 -7.92 -21.99
N GLU A 87 20.29 -7.20 -22.62
CA GLU A 87 21.58 -7.76 -23.01
C GLU A 87 22.39 -8.19 -21.80
N ASP A 88 22.43 -7.32 -20.76
CA ASP A 88 23.13 -7.64 -19.52
C ASP A 88 22.52 -8.87 -18.84
N LEU A 89 21.20 -8.98 -18.86
CA LEU A 89 20.51 -10.13 -18.26
C LEU A 89 20.78 -11.41 -19.02
N ASP A 90 20.86 -11.33 -20.36
CA ASP A 90 21.10 -12.50 -21.19
C ASP A 90 22.51 -13.08 -21.01
N GLU A 91 23.46 -12.26 -20.55
CA GLU A 91 24.79 -12.70 -20.21
C GLU A 91 24.89 -13.49 -18.90
N LEU A 92 23.86 -13.36 -18.05
CA LEU A 92 23.82 -14.07 -16.78
C LEU A 92 23.24 -15.47 -16.95
N GLU A 93 23.78 -16.40 -16.18
CA GLU A 93 23.31 -17.79 -16.23
C GLU A 93 22.94 -18.31 -14.83
N GLY A 94 22.07 -19.31 -14.81
CA GLY A 94 21.75 -20.07 -13.62
C GLY A 94 21.16 -19.26 -12.47
N ARG A 95 21.71 -19.48 -11.29
CA ARG A 95 21.20 -18.88 -10.05
C ARG A 95 21.35 -17.36 -10.04
N LEU A 96 22.42 -16.84 -10.64
CA LEU A 96 22.67 -15.41 -10.67
C LEU A 96 21.59 -14.70 -11.50
N ARG A 97 21.25 -15.25 -12.66
CA ARG A 97 20.20 -14.70 -13.50
C ARG A 97 18.87 -14.71 -12.78
N LYS A 98 18.51 -15.81 -12.10
CA LYS A 98 17.28 -15.91 -11.33
C LYS A 98 17.24 -14.89 -10.20
N SER A 99 18.34 -14.73 -9.49
CA SER A 99 18.45 -13.79 -8.38
C SER A 99 18.24 -12.35 -8.84
N VAL A 100 18.95 -11.95 -9.90
CA VAL A 100 18.82 -10.59 -10.44
C VAL A 100 17.42 -10.33 -10.99
N THR A 101 16.87 -11.28 -11.74
CA THR A 101 15.52 -11.18 -12.30
C THR A 101 14.47 -11.02 -11.20
N SER A 102 14.60 -11.79 -10.12
CA SER A 102 13.71 -11.71 -8.98
C SER A 102 13.78 -10.33 -8.31
N LYS A 103 14.97 -9.79 -8.13
CA LYS A 103 15.17 -8.47 -7.54
C LYS A 103 14.60 -7.36 -8.40
N ILE A 104 14.77 -7.46 -9.72
CA ILE A 104 14.20 -6.48 -10.66
C ILE A 104 12.68 -6.49 -10.59
N ARG A 105 12.09 -7.68 -10.55
CA ARG A 105 10.63 -7.82 -10.42
C ARG A 105 10.13 -7.21 -9.12
N LYS A 106 10.83 -7.48 -8.03
CA LYS A 106 10.47 -6.92 -6.72
C LYS A 106 10.57 -5.40 -6.73
N LYS A 107 11.63 -4.85 -7.32
CA LYS A 107 11.78 -3.40 -7.47
C LYS A 107 10.61 -2.79 -8.23
N LYS A 108 10.20 -3.42 -9.33
CA LYS A 108 9.08 -2.96 -10.13
C LYS A 108 7.80 -2.90 -9.30
N ILE A 109 7.52 -3.95 -8.55
CA ILE A 109 6.34 -4.02 -7.68
C ILE A 109 6.36 -2.89 -6.64
N ILE A 110 7.50 -2.68 -5.99
CA ILE A 110 7.63 -1.62 -4.99
C ILE A 110 7.43 -0.23 -5.63
N MET A 111 8.00 0.00 -6.81
CA MET A 111 7.81 1.27 -7.51
C MET A 111 6.35 1.52 -7.89
N GLU A 112 5.64 0.48 -8.32
CA GLU A 112 4.21 0.59 -8.63
C GLU A 112 3.39 0.91 -7.36
N ARG A 113 3.73 0.29 -6.24
CA ARG A 113 3.10 0.59 -4.95
C ARG A 113 3.33 2.04 -4.53
N LEU A 114 4.55 2.52 -4.67
CA LEU A 114 4.90 3.91 -4.32
C LEU A 114 4.16 4.90 -5.21
N ASP A 115 4.08 4.61 -6.50
CA ASP A 115 3.33 5.44 -7.44
C ASP A 115 1.84 5.50 -7.08
N PHE A 116 1.27 4.36 -6.74
CA PHE A 116 -0.13 4.27 -6.32
C PHE A 116 -0.38 5.09 -5.05
N LEU A 117 0.50 4.95 -4.06
CA LEU A 117 0.43 5.71 -2.80
C LEU A 117 0.47 7.21 -3.07
N LEU A 118 1.39 7.65 -3.90
CA LEU A 118 1.56 9.07 -4.20
C LEU A 118 0.35 9.65 -4.93
N ARG A 119 -0.17 8.92 -5.91
CA ARG A 119 -1.37 9.34 -6.63
C ARG A 119 -2.57 9.45 -5.70
N ASN A 120 -2.73 8.49 -4.80
CA ASN A 120 -3.81 8.52 -3.82
C ASN A 120 -3.65 9.68 -2.85
N ALA A 121 -2.42 9.96 -2.41
CA ALA A 121 -2.15 11.08 -1.52
C ALA A 121 -2.50 12.42 -2.17
N GLN A 122 -2.29 12.54 -3.46
CA GLN A 122 -2.56 13.77 -4.21
C GLN A 122 -4.02 13.92 -4.65
N SER A 123 -4.84 12.89 -4.45
CA SER A 123 -6.20 12.85 -4.96
C SER A 123 -7.24 13.59 -4.11
N THR A 124 -6.90 14.01 -2.91
CA THR A 124 -7.82 14.62 -1.95
C THR A 124 -8.99 13.72 -1.52
N ILE A 125 -8.88 12.43 -1.74
CA ILE A 125 -9.88 11.45 -1.32
C ILE A 125 -9.83 11.26 0.19
N THR A 126 -10.99 11.05 0.80
CA THR A 126 -11.11 10.75 2.23
C THR A 126 -11.48 9.28 2.42
N TYR A 127 -11.31 8.79 3.65
CA TYR A 127 -11.77 7.43 4.00
C TYR A 127 -13.27 7.24 3.73
N GLU A 128 -14.07 8.26 3.99
CA GLU A 128 -15.50 8.20 3.76
C GLU A 128 -15.80 8.05 2.27
N ASN A 129 -15.07 8.76 1.41
CA ASN A 129 -15.22 8.61 -0.05
C ASN A 129 -14.90 7.18 -0.48
N ILE A 130 -13.83 6.59 0.04
CA ILE A 130 -13.44 5.22 -0.31
C ILE A 130 -14.51 4.23 0.14
N LYS A 131 -14.99 4.38 1.35
CA LYS A 131 -16.05 3.54 1.90
C LYS A 131 -17.29 3.53 1.01
N ASP A 132 -17.71 4.72 0.56
CA ASP A 132 -18.86 4.85 -0.31
C ASP A 132 -18.63 4.21 -1.68
N ILE A 133 -17.45 4.41 -2.26
CA ILE A 133 -17.08 3.83 -3.55
C ILE A 133 -17.07 2.31 -3.49
N ILE A 134 -16.42 1.74 -2.47
CA ILE A 134 -16.34 0.29 -2.31
C ILE A 134 -17.73 -0.31 -2.09
N PHE A 135 -18.54 0.35 -1.28
CA PHE A 135 -19.87 -0.13 -0.94
C PHE A 135 -20.78 -0.19 -2.17
N TYR A 136 -20.74 0.84 -3.01
CA TYR A 136 -21.59 0.92 -4.19
C TYR A 136 -20.99 0.30 -5.44
N GLY A 137 -19.68 0.14 -5.50
CA GLY A 137 -18.98 -0.41 -6.64
C GLY A 137 -18.73 -1.91 -6.59
N GLY A 138 -19.19 -2.56 -5.51
CA GLY A 138 -18.95 -3.98 -5.26
C GLY A 138 -19.69 -4.94 -6.14
#